data_b60ae7df9a7f9ac908c961a93584df61
#
_entry.id   b60ae7df9a7f9ac908c961a93584df61
#
_cell.length_a   1.000
_cell.length_b   1.000
_cell.length_c   1.000
_cell.angle_alpha   90.00
_cell.angle_beta   90.00
_cell.angle_gamma   90.00
#
_symmetry.space_group_name_H-M   'P 1'
#
loop_
_entity.id
_entity.type
_entity.pdbx_description
1 polymer ?
#
loop_
_entity_poly.entity_id
_entity_poly.type
_entity_poly.pdbx_seq_one_letter_code
_entity_poly.pdbx_strand_id
1 'polypeptide(L)'
;MRKLEKISFSQFSHDICDDKSMYDEYNLPRRATLKSAGYDFYAISDFVIHPGEILKVPTGVKVLMNDDEAFMLYVRSSMGFKYNVRMTNQVGVIDADYYNNSDNEGHMWFSLQNHGDKDFVCKKGQAFGQGVFTKFLITDDDIVTDIRNSGIGSTTKEG
;
A
#
# COMPACT_ATOMS: atom_id res chain seq x y z
N MET A 1 -14.19 -12.63 -3.68
CA MET A 1 -13.40 -13.03 -2.46
C MET A 1 -12.44 -11.89 -2.14
N ARG A 2 -12.23 -11.54 -0.85
CA ARG A 2 -11.25 -10.49 -0.45
C ARG A 2 -10.17 -11.10 0.40
N LYS A 3 -8.91 -10.78 0.14
CA LYS A 3 -7.78 -11.33 0.89
C LYS A 3 -6.57 -10.39 0.82
N LEU A 4 -5.86 -10.24 1.92
CA LEU A 4 -4.53 -9.63 1.98
C LEU A 4 -3.51 -10.78 2.11
N GLU A 5 -2.52 -10.79 1.24
CA GLU A 5 -1.52 -11.86 1.15
C GLU A 5 -0.11 -11.28 1.12
N LYS A 6 0.86 -12.05 1.59
CA LYS A 6 2.27 -11.73 1.35
C LYS A 6 2.56 -11.88 -0.14
N ILE A 7 3.40 -11.00 -0.69
CA ILE A 7 4.07 -11.26 -1.97
C ILE A 7 4.94 -12.50 -1.85
N SER A 8 5.39 -13.09 -2.95
CA SER A 8 6.33 -14.22 -2.88
C SER A 8 7.66 -13.82 -2.22
N PHE A 9 8.41 -14.79 -1.68
CA PHE A 9 9.73 -14.52 -1.14
C PHE A 9 10.69 -14.00 -2.23
N SER A 10 10.56 -14.46 -3.46
CA SER A 10 11.33 -13.96 -4.60
C SER A 10 11.09 -12.46 -4.83
N GLN A 11 9.82 -12.04 -4.84
CA GLN A 11 9.46 -10.62 -4.98
C GLN A 11 9.93 -9.79 -3.77
N PHE A 12 9.81 -10.35 -2.56
CA PHE A 12 10.29 -9.71 -1.34
C PHE A 12 11.81 -9.51 -1.36
N SER A 13 12.58 -10.51 -1.78
CA SER A 13 14.03 -10.42 -1.92
C SER A 13 14.44 -9.34 -2.93
N HIS A 14 13.70 -9.22 -4.02
CA HIS A 14 13.94 -8.20 -5.04
C HIS A 14 13.65 -6.79 -4.53
N ASP A 15 12.50 -6.58 -3.88
CA ASP A 15 11.99 -5.26 -3.55
C ASP A 15 12.47 -4.72 -2.20
N ILE A 16 12.80 -5.59 -1.25
CA ILE A 16 13.07 -5.24 0.15
C ILE A 16 14.44 -5.73 0.58
N CYS A 17 14.60 -7.04 0.77
CA CYS A 17 15.88 -7.66 1.12
C CYS A 17 15.80 -9.19 1.04
N ASP A 18 16.96 -9.83 0.84
CA ASP A 18 17.09 -11.30 0.82
C ASP A 18 17.25 -11.85 2.25
N ASP A 19 16.20 -11.65 3.06
CA ASP A 19 16.15 -12.13 4.45
C ASP A 19 14.86 -12.94 4.68
N LYS A 20 15.00 -14.27 4.70
CA LYS A 20 13.88 -15.19 4.89
C LYS A 20 13.25 -15.07 6.27
N SER A 21 14.02 -14.80 7.31
CA SER A 21 13.51 -14.60 8.66
C SER A 21 12.62 -13.36 8.74
N MET A 22 13.09 -12.24 8.16
CA MET A 22 12.29 -11.02 8.06
C MET A 22 10.99 -11.25 7.27
N TYR A 23 11.07 -12.01 6.17
CA TYR A 23 9.89 -12.39 5.37
C TYR A 23 8.88 -13.21 6.19
N ASP A 24 9.34 -14.17 6.97
CA ASP A 24 8.44 -15.03 7.75
C ASP A 24 7.79 -14.28 8.92
N GLU A 25 8.49 -13.32 9.51
CA GLU A 25 8.08 -12.61 10.73
C GLU A 25 7.10 -11.45 10.50
N TYR A 26 7.14 -10.74 9.35
CA TYR A 26 6.27 -9.57 9.21
C TYR A 26 4.79 -9.92 9.16
N ASN A 27 3.98 -9.03 9.71
CA ASN A 27 2.55 -9.23 9.86
C ASN A 27 1.77 -8.72 8.66
N LEU A 28 0.75 -9.48 8.24
CA LEU A 28 -0.27 -8.99 7.32
C LEU A 28 -1.12 -7.90 7.98
N PRO A 29 -1.65 -6.95 7.18
CA PRO A 29 -2.54 -5.92 7.69
C PRO A 29 -3.79 -6.51 8.34
N ARG A 30 -4.22 -5.89 9.44
CA ARG A 30 -5.43 -6.31 10.17
C ARG A 30 -6.21 -5.11 10.71
N ARG A 31 -7.49 -5.28 10.91
CA ARG A 31 -8.33 -4.28 11.57
C ARG A 31 -8.06 -4.25 13.07
N ALA A 32 -8.01 -3.05 13.64
CA ALA A 32 -7.76 -2.88 15.07
C ALA A 32 -8.97 -3.26 15.92
N THR A 33 -10.19 -3.02 15.44
CA THR A 33 -11.45 -3.27 16.17
C THR A 33 -12.52 -3.89 15.28
N LEU A 34 -13.57 -4.42 15.88
CA LEU A 34 -14.71 -5.03 15.19
C LEU A 34 -15.36 -4.10 14.16
N LYS A 35 -15.39 -2.80 14.42
CA LYS A 35 -16.05 -1.79 13.58
C LYS A 35 -15.07 -0.89 12.82
N SER A 36 -13.77 -1.14 12.89
CA SER A 36 -12.79 -0.43 12.05
C SER A 36 -12.96 -0.81 10.59
N ALA A 37 -12.97 0.18 9.69
CA ALA A 37 -12.93 -0.05 8.25
C ALA A 37 -11.50 -0.34 7.77
N GLY A 38 -10.49 0.31 8.36
CA GLY A 38 -9.10 0.25 7.93
C GLY A 38 -8.37 -1.00 8.43
N TYR A 39 -7.58 -1.57 7.52
CA TYR A 39 -6.58 -2.60 7.80
C TYR A 39 -5.24 -1.92 8.01
N ASP A 40 -4.70 -1.96 9.22
CA ASP A 40 -3.43 -1.33 9.59
C ASP A 40 -2.25 -2.08 8.98
N PHE A 41 -1.37 -1.35 8.26
CA PHE A 41 -0.11 -1.85 7.73
C PHE A 41 1.02 -1.60 8.74
N TYR A 42 1.87 -2.60 8.92
CA TYR A 42 2.96 -2.59 9.90
C TYR A 42 4.32 -2.46 9.23
N ALA A 43 5.20 -1.66 9.81
CA ALA A 43 6.56 -1.50 9.33
C ALA A 43 7.33 -2.82 9.40
N ILE A 44 7.92 -3.24 8.29
CA ILE A 44 8.75 -4.46 8.19
C ILE A 44 10.09 -4.23 8.90
N SER A 45 10.62 -3.01 8.82
CA SER A 45 11.84 -2.56 9.49
C SER A 45 11.65 -1.15 10.04
N ASP A 46 12.58 -0.70 10.89
CA ASP A 46 12.63 0.68 11.36
C ASP A 46 12.82 1.64 10.16
N PHE A 47 12.13 2.78 10.19
CA PHE A 47 12.41 3.87 9.27
C PHE A 47 12.19 5.25 9.92
N VAL A 48 12.84 6.25 9.34
CA VAL A 48 12.72 7.66 9.74
C VAL A 48 12.42 8.48 8.50
N ILE A 49 11.56 9.48 8.62
CA ILE A 49 11.31 10.48 7.57
C ILE A 49 11.61 11.85 8.18
N HIS A 50 12.70 12.46 7.74
CA HIS A 50 13.09 13.80 8.18
C HIS A 50 12.17 14.88 7.59
N PRO A 51 12.07 16.07 8.18
CA PRO A 51 11.32 17.20 7.64
C PRO A 51 11.65 17.46 6.15
N GLY A 52 10.60 17.49 5.32
CA GLY A 52 10.72 17.68 3.86
C GLY A 52 11.06 16.41 3.06
N GLU A 53 11.48 15.34 3.70
CA GLU A 53 11.87 14.09 3.04
C GLU A 53 10.66 13.33 2.49
N ILE A 54 10.90 12.65 1.36
CA ILE A 54 9.98 11.64 0.79
C ILE A 54 10.61 10.27 0.93
N LEU A 55 9.86 9.32 1.49
CA LEU A 55 10.26 7.93 1.63
C LEU A 55 9.22 6.99 1.02
N LYS A 56 9.68 6.07 0.17
CA LYS A 56 8.85 4.96 -0.31
C LYS A 56 8.97 3.77 0.65
N VAL A 57 7.87 3.39 1.29
CA VAL A 57 7.81 2.31 2.27
C VAL A 57 7.15 1.09 1.66
N PRO A 58 7.88 -0.04 1.53
CA PRO A 58 7.32 -1.28 1.04
C PRO A 58 6.42 -1.93 2.10
N THR A 59 5.37 -2.59 1.66
CA THR A 59 4.45 -3.28 2.57
C THR A 59 4.66 -4.79 2.63
N GLY A 60 5.24 -5.38 1.59
CA GLY A 60 5.31 -6.83 1.42
C GLY A 60 3.95 -7.48 1.11
N VAL A 61 2.92 -6.69 0.81
CA VAL A 61 1.52 -7.16 0.74
C VAL A 61 0.91 -6.87 -0.63
N LYS A 62 0.11 -7.82 -1.08
CA LYS A 62 -0.80 -7.70 -2.23
C LYS A 62 -2.24 -7.94 -1.81
N VAL A 63 -3.21 -7.46 -2.56
CA VAL A 63 -4.62 -7.53 -2.22
C VAL A 63 -5.45 -8.16 -3.34
N LEU A 64 -6.18 -9.23 -3.01
CA LEU A 64 -7.21 -9.83 -3.86
C LEU A 64 -8.57 -9.23 -3.46
N MET A 65 -9.37 -8.81 -4.45
CA MET A 65 -10.70 -8.27 -4.24
C MET A 65 -11.61 -8.59 -5.43
N ASN A 66 -12.88 -8.23 -5.34
CA ASN A 66 -13.82 -8.39 -6.47
C ASN A 66 -13.62 -7.26 -7.48
N ASP A 67 -14.05 -7.49 -8.72
CA ASP A 67 -13.83 -6.54 -9.85
C ASP A 67 -14.56 -5.20 -9.68
N ASP A 68 -15.60 -5.15 -8.83
CA ASP A 68 -16.35 -3.92 -8.49
C ASP A 68 -15.81 -3.19 -7.26
N GLU A 69 -14.56 -3.49 -6.86
CA GLU A 69 -13.93 -2.97 -5.66
C GLU A 69 -12.56 -2.36 -5.94
N ALA A 70 -12.20 -1.39 -5.13
CA ALA A 70 -10.86 -0.83 -5.02
C ALA A 70 -10.37 -0.90 -3.57
N PHE A 71 -9.07 -1.01 -3.38
CA PHE A 71 -8.45 -0.94 -2.06
C PHE A 71 -7.73 0.39 -1.91
N MET A 72 -8.24 1.25 -1.04
CA MET A 72 -7.78 2.63 -0.88
C MET A 72 -6.76 2.72 0.24
N LEU A 73 -5.56 3.24 -0.05
CA LEU A 73 -4.48 3.41 0.92
C LEU A 73 -4.49 4.82 1.49
N TYR A 74 -4.35 4.92 2.80
CA TYR A 74 -4.32 6.17 3.57
C TYR A 74 -3.24 6.13 4.63
N VAL A 75 -2.73 7.30 5.04
CA VAL A 75 -2.00 7.43 6.31
C VAL A 75 -2.94 7.19 7.49
N ARG A 76 -2.37 6.83 8.64
CA ARG A 76 -3.15 6.81 9.89
C ARG A 76 -3.36 8.23 10.41
N SER A 77 -4.47 8.44 11.12
CA SER A 77 -4.85 9.76 11.68
C SER A 77 -3.71 10.43 12.46
N SER A 78 -3.00 9.69 13.31
CA SER A 78 -1.90 10.22 14.12
C SER A 78 -0.72 10.74 13.28
N MET A 79 -0.46 10.15 12.13
CA MET A 79 0.62 10.60 11.24
C MET A 79 0.30 11.99 10.66
N GLY A 80 -0.93 12.21 10.22
CA GLY A 80 -1.38 13.51 9.74
C GLY A 80 -1.48 14.54 10.86
N PHE A 81 -2.20 14.22 11.94
CA PHE A 81 -2.50 15.17 13.02
C PHE A 81 -1.28 15.55 13.87
N LYS A 82 -0.40 14.59 14.18
CA LYS A 82 0.73 14.84 15.09
C LYS A 82 2.02 15.20 14.38
N TYR A 83 2.24 14.68 13.19
CA TYR A 83 3.54 14.77 12.49
C TYR A 83 3.44 15.47 11.13
N ASN A 84 2.21 15.77 10.64
CA ASN A 84 1.98 16.32 9.31
C ASN A 84 2.61 15.46 8.20
N VAL A 85 2.63 14.13 8.39
CA VAL A 85 3.07 13.17 7.38
C VAL A 85 1.89 12.82 6.48
N ARG A 86 2.10 12.84 5.17
CA ARG A 86 1.09 12.60 4.14
C ARG A 86 1.61 11.60 3.11
N MET A 87 0.70 10.94 2.40
CA MET A 87 1.05 10.27 1.16
C MET A 87 1.27 11.32 0.06
N THR A 88 2.30 11.13 -0.78
CA THR A 88 2.63 12.05 -1.87
C THR A 88 1.52 12.14 -2.92
N ASN A 89 0.76 11.05 -3.12
CA ASN A 89 -0.44 10.97 -3.97
C ASN A 89 -1.75 11.14 -3.18
N GLN A 90 -1.69 11.55 -1.91
CA GLN A 90 -2.80 11.74 -0.98
C GLN A 90 -3.56 10.46 -0.65
N VAL A 91 -4.07 9.74 -1.63
CA VAL A 91 -4.74 8.46 -1.54
C VAL A 91 -4.16 7.51 -2.58
N GLY A 92 -3.77 6.32 -2.16
CA GLY A 92 -3.39 5.25 -3.09
C GLY A 92 -4.63 4.51 -3.56
N VAL A 93 -4.86 4.43 -4.85
CA VAL A 93 -5.94 3.63 -5.44
C VAL A 93 -5.33 2.34 -5.97
N ILE A 94 -5.72 1.21 -5.39
CA ILE A 94 -5.31 -0.13 -5.84
C ILE A 94 -6.52 -0.77 -6.52
N ASP A 95 -6.38 -1.02 -7.80
CA ASP A 95 -7.40 -1.65 -8.64
C ASP A 95 -7.38 -3.18 -8.47
N ALA A 96 -8.51 -3.84 -8.76
CA ALA A 96 -8.61 -5.29 -8.62
C ALA A 96 -7.63 -6.06 -9.53
N ASP A 97 -7.37 -5.54 -10.73
CA ASP A 97 -6.45 -6.12 -11.70
C ASP A 97 -4.95 -5.84 -11.41
N TYR A 98 -4.65 -5.09 -10.34
CA TYR A 98 -3.27 -4.93 -9.87
C TYR A 98 -2.71 -6.20 -9.23
N TYR A 99 -3.59 -7.06 -8.69
CA TYR A 99 -3.21 -8.32 -8.07
C TYR A 99 -2.53 -9.27 -9.05
N ASN A 100 -1.38 -9.81 -8.67
CA ASN A 100 -0.57 -10.74 -9.44
C ASN A 100 -0.15 -10.22 -10.84
N ASN A 101 -0.03 -8.90 -11.03
CA ASN A 101 0.55 -8.39 -12.27
C ASN A 101 2.00 -8.88 -12.46
N SER A 102 2.47 -8.87 -13.71
CA SER A 102 3.76 -9.45 -14.08
C SER A 102 4.98 -8.70 -13.58
N ASP A 103 4.84 -7.42 -13.20
CA ASP A 103 5.99 -6.59 -12.78
C ASP A 103 6.37 -6.81 -11.32
N ASN A 104 5.38 -6.80 -10.43
CA ASN A 104 5.62 -6.79 -8.98
C ASN A 104 4.61 -7.59 -8.16
N GLU A 105 3.89 -8.52 -8.78
CA GLU A 105 2.84 -9.35 -8.16
C GLU A 105 1.69 -8.56 -7.50
N GLY A 106 1.59 -7.26 -7.73
CA GLY A 106 0.66 -6.39 -7.03
C GLY A 106 1.17 -5.89 -5.67
N HIS A 107 2.49 -5.84 -5.48
CA HIS A 107 3.12 -5.33 -4.28
C HIS A 107 2.75 -3.86 -4.03
N MET A 108 2.08 -3.59 -2.92
CA MET A 108 1.66 -2.25 -2.53
C MET A 108 2.77 -1.48 -1.81
N TRP A 109 2.86 -0.19 -2.11
CA TRP A 109 3.83 0.74 -1.52
C TRP A 109 3.14 1.98 -0.99
N PHE A 110 3.70 2.57 0.07
CA PHE A 110 3.35 3.91 0.53
C PHE A 110 4.48 4.88 0.19
N SER A 111 4.18 5.93 -0.57
CA SER A 111 5.09 7.07 -0.73
C SER A 111 4.69 8.15 0.26
N LEU A 112 5.50 8.34 1.30
CA LEU A 112 5.22 9.22 2.43
C LEU A 112 6.12 10.46 2.37
N GLN A 113 5.57 11.63 2.68
CA GLN A 113 6.33 12.86 2.85
C GLN A 113 6.06 13.48 4.21
N ASN A 114 7.14 13.92 4.87
CA ASN A 114 7.06 14.63 6.14
C ASN A 114 6.99 16.14 5.88
N HIS A 115 5.81 16.73 6.08
CA HIS A 115 5.57 18.18 6.00
C HIS A 115 5.68 18.88 7.36
N GLY A 116 6.03 18.14 8.41
CA GLY A 116 6.23 18.67 9.75
C GLY A 116 7.63 19.25 9.97
N ASP A 117 7.90 19.61 11.22
CA ASP A 117 9.16 20.19 11.67
C ASP A 117 10.03 19.23 12.51
N LYS A 118 9.56 18.00 12.70
CA LYS A 118 10.23 16.94 13.47
C LYS A 118 10.33 15.65 12.69
N ASP A 119 11.31 14.83 13.02
CA ASP A 119 11.44 13.50 12.49
C ASP A 119 10.19 12.66 12.79
N PHE A 120 9.70 11.96 11.78
CA PHE A 120 8.73 10.88 11.96
C PHE A 120 9.49 9.56 12.05
N VAL A 121 9.47 8.95 13.22
CA VAL A 121 10.14 7.68 13.49
C VAL A 121 9.10 6.56 13.58
N CYS A 122 9.27 5.51 12.79
CA CYS A 122 8.43 4.32 12.83
C CYS A 122 9.31 3.09 13.09
N LYS A 123 8.99 2.34 14.15
CA LYS A 123 9.71 1.12 14.51
C LYS A 123 9.09 -0.11 13.85
N LYS A 124 9.91 -1.15 13.61
CA LYS A 124 9.45 -2.46 13.14
C LYS A 124 8.22 -2.90 13.93
N GLY A 125 7.18 -3.32 13.22
CA GLY A 125 5.90 -3.76 13.79
C GLY A 125 4.95 -2.65 14.21
N GLN A 126 5.33 -1.36 14.11
CA GLN A 126 4.40 -0.25 14.31
C GLN A 126 3.55 -0.01 13.07
N ALA A 127 2.30 0.36 13.27
CA ALA A 127 1.39 0.67 12.17
C ALA A 127 1.67 2.08 11.62
N PHE A 128 1.88 2.19 10.31
CA PHE A 128 2.22 3.44 9.62
C PHE A 128 1.23 3.85 8.52
N GLY A 129 0.32 2.97 8.15
CA GLY A 129 -0.68 3.22 7.10
C GLY A 129 -1.89 2.36 7.32
N GLN A 130 -2.91 2.56 6.52
CA GLN A 130 -4.12 1.74 6.52
C GLN A 130 -4.70 1.61 5.11
N GLY A 131 -5.42 0.50 4.87
CA GLY A 131 -6.14 0.28 3.64
C GLY A 131 -7.60 -0.03 3.90
N VAL A 132 -8.49 0.43 3.02
CA VAL A 132 -9.94 0.27 3.13
C VAL A 132 -10.48 -0.28 1.83
N PHE A 133 -11.25 -1.37 1.88
CA PHE A 133 -12.02 -1.84 0.73
C PHE A 133 -13.19 -0.89 0.47
N THR A 134 -13.40 -0.51 -0.77
CA THR A 134 -14.54 0.31 -1.20
C THR A 134 -15.11 -0.23 -2.51
N LYS A 135 -16.41 -0.08 -2.70
CA LYS A 135 -17.03 -0.28 -4.01
C LYS A 135 -16.93 0.99 -4.83
N PHE A 136 -16.83 0.83 -6.14
CA PHE A 136 -16.90 1.96 -7.07
C PHE A 136 -18.00 1.74 -8.11
N LEU A 137 -18.38 2.80 -8.77
CA LEU A 137 -19.36 2.80 -9.87
C LEU A 137 -18.64 3.21 -11.15
N ILE A 138 -19.14 2.70 -12.26
CA ILE A 138 -18.74 3.09 -13.61
C ILE A 138 -19.89 3.87 -14.28
N THR A 139 -19.58 4.59 -15.34
CA THR A 139 -20.61 5.27 -16.15
C THR A 139 -21.39 4.25 -17.00
N ASP A 140 -22.65 4.57 -17.33
CA ASP A 140 -23.52 3.67 -18.10
C ASP A 140 -23.02 3.42 -19.54
N ASP A 141 -22.16 4.31 -20.05
CA ASP A 141 -21.56 4.25 -21.38
C ASP A 141 -20.10 3.79 -21.37
N ASP A 142 -19.64 3.20 -20.27
CA ASP A 142 -18.28 2.65 -20.17
C ASP A 142 -18.08 1.49 -21.15
N ILE A 143 -17.07 1.62 -22.02
CA ILE A 143 -16.73 0.64 -23.07
C ILE A 143 -15.31 0.08 -22.92
N VAL A 144 -14.65 0.31 -21.76
CA VAL A 144 -13.27 -0.14 -21.54
C VAL A 144 -13.20 -1.65 -21.53
N THR A 145 -12.29 -2.21 -22.35
CA THR A 145 -12.02 -3.66 -22.47
C THR A 145 -10.55 -4.01 -22.25
N ASP A 146 -9.71 -3.00 -22.04
CA ASP A 146 -8.27 -3.20 -21.85
C ASP A 146 -7.99 -3.90 -20.51
N ILE A 147 -7.02 -4.84 -20.53
CA ILE A 147 -6.57 -5.57 -19.36
C ILE A 147 -5.21 -5.02 -18.93
N ARG A 148 -5.02 -4.76 -17.63
CA ARG A 148 -3.73 -4.34 -17.05
C ARG A 148 -2.69 -5.44 -17.22
N ASN A 149 -1.50 -5.09 -17.72
CA ASN A 149 -0.39 -6.02 -17.87
C ASN A 149 0.81 -5.69 -17.00
N SER A 150 0.82 -4.54 -16.29
CA SER A 150 1.99 -4.10 -15.54
C SER A 150 1.65 -3.24 -14.30
N GLY A 151 2.70 -2.87 -13.55
CA GLY A 151 2.62 -2.25 -12.24
C GLY A 151 2.27 -0.75 -12.19
N ILE A 152 2.91 -0.01 -11.30
CA ILE A 152 2.61 1.41 -11.02
C ILE A 152 2.84 2.28 -12.28
N GLY A 153 1.82 3.06 -12.67
CA GLY A 153 1.91 4.00 -13.79
C GLY A 153 1.70 3.39 -15.18
N SER A 154 1.42 2.10 -15.28
CA SER A 154 1.36 1.35 -16.54
C SER A 154 0.14 1.60 -17.43
N THR A 155 -0.89 2.27 -16.91
CA THR A 155 -2.10 2.60 -17.67
C THR A 155 -1.93 3.83 -18.57
N THR A 156 -0.84 4.59 -18.41
CA THR A 156 -0.51 5.71 -19.29
C THR A 156 0.39 5.22 -20.41
N LYS A 157 -0.15 5.07 -21.63
CA LYS A 157 0.69 4.95 -22.83
C LYS A 157 1.33 6.31 -23.05
N GLU A 158 2.65 6.43 -22.86
CA GLU A 158 3.38 7.60 -23.34
C GLU A 158 3.23 7.62 -24.87
N GLY A 159 2.60 8.68 -25.37
CA GLY A 159 2.42 8.95 -26.78
C GLY A 159 3.70 9.45 -27.43
#